data_4cd6faed0b81592c3610e6abd86ba76c
#
_entry.id   4cd6faed0b81592c3610e6abd86ba76c
#
_cell.length_a   1.000
_cell.length_b   1.000
_cell.length_c   1.000
_cell.angle_alpha   90.00
_cell.angle_beta   90.00
_cell.angle_gamma   90.00
#
_symmetry.space_group_name_H-M   'P 1'
#
loop_
_entity.id
_entity.type
_entity.pdbx_description
1 polymer ?
#
loop_
_entity_poly.entity_id
_entity_poly.type
_entity_poly.pdbx_seq_one_letter_code
_entity_poly.pdbx_strand_id
1 'polypeptide(L)'
;STCLVGSEMCIRDRYNIHKSLGKLPWKELLKPAIRYARDGFEVSDNFVSKLERRLEVINKNPAARDIFTKNGQAYQPGDLLIQTDKAQTLETIAENPQSFYTGKIAQAIATDMAKAGGLITLEDLRNYTPIWREPICGKFRQAKVCAMSPPSSGGVHLLQILNIVGETNLQEWGRD
;
A
#
# COMPACT_ATOMS: atom_id res chain seq x y z
N SER A 1 -11.90 2.95 -10.93
CA SER A 1 -11.76 3.15 -9.48
C SER A 1 -10.85 2.08 -8.88
N THR A 2 -9.55 2.19 -9.04
CA THR A 2 -8.94 0.89 -8.94
C THR A 2 -7.64 0.86 -8.24
N CYS A 3 -7.16 1.97 -7.87
CA CYS A 3 -5.96 2.07 -7.07
C CYS A 3 -6.20 2.84 -5.76
N LEU A 4 -7.45 3.06 -5.43
CA LEU A 4 -7.87 3.63 -4.15
C LEU A 4 -8.15 2.56 -3.09
N VAL A 5 -8.11 1.31 -3.51
CA VAL A 5 -7.96 0.22 -2.57
C VAL A 5 -6.50 0.26 -2.17
N GLY A 6 -6.23 0.76 -0.98
CA GLY A 6 -4.88 0.89 -0.46
C GLY A 6 -4.11 -0.42 -0.54
N SER A 7 -2.82 -0.34 -0.40
CA SER A 7 -1.94 -1.52 -0.45
C SER A 7 -2.35 -2.64 0.52
N GLU A 8 -3.18 -2.33 1.49
CA GLU A 8 -3.74 -3.24 2.49
C GLU A 8 -4.66 -4.30 1.87
N MET A 9 -5.47 -3.92 0.87
CA MET A 9 -6.38 -4.87 0.21
C MET A 9 -5.65 -5.85 -0.70
N CYS A 10 -4.38 -5.62 -1.01
CA CYS A 10 -3.56 -6.48 -1.87
C CYS A 10 -2.85 -7.62 -1.11
N ILE A 11 -3.28 -7.97 0.10
CA ILE A 11 -2.65 -9.05 0.88
C ILE A 11 -2.81 -10.40 0.17
N ARG A 12 -4.02 -10.70 -0.33
CA ARG A 12 -4.31 -11.93 -1.08
C ARG A 12 -3.52 -12.00 -2.39
N ASP A 13 -3.35 -10.86 -3.07
CA ASP A 13 -2.55 -10.75 -4.30
C ASP A 13 -1.08 -11.08 -4.02
N ARG A 14 -0.51 -10.43 -3.00
CA ARG A 14 0.88 -10.65 -2.59
C ARG A 14 1.11 -12.09 -2.15
N TYR A 15 0.17 -12.67 -1.42
CA TYR A 15 0.24 -14.06 -1.00
C TYR A 15 0.16 -15.01 -2.20
N ASN A 16 -0.69 -14.73 -3.20
CA ASN A 16 -0.77 -15.54 -4.43
C ASN A 16 0.53 -15.46 -5.24
N ILE A 17 1.10 -14.26 -5.40
CA ILE A 17 2.41 -14.10 -6.04
C ILE A 17 3.48 -14.88 -5.27
N HIS A 18 3.47 -14.76 -3.95
CA HIS A 18 4.41 -15.49 -3.10
C HIS A 18 4.26 -17.01 -3.23
N LYS A 19 3.05 -17.54 -3.28
CA LYS A 19 2.81 -18.98 -3.50
C LYS A 19 3.35 -19.48 -4.84
N SER A 20 3.33 -18.63 -5.87
CA SER A 20 3.78 -19.00 -7.20
C SER A 20 5.29 -18.80 -7.41
N LEU A 21 5.87 -17.77 -6.83
CA LEU A 21 7.23 -17.32 -7.13
C LEU A 21 8.12 -17.17 -5.88
N GLY A 22 7.54 -17.24 -4.68
CA GLY A 22 8.26 -17.02 -3.42
C GLY A 22 9.23 -18.16 -3.11
N LYS A 23 10.39 -17.83 -2.54
CA LYS A 23 11.42 -18.79 -2.12
C LYS A 23 11.51 -18.91 -0.60
N LEU A 24 11.32 -17.82 0.12
CA LEU A 24 11.34 -17.81 1.58
C LEU A 24 9.96 -18.11 2.15
N PRO A 25 9.83 -18.66 3.35
CA PRO A 25 8.55 -18.82 4.02
C PRO A 25 7.84 -17.48 4.17
N TRP A 26 6.53 -17.43 3.97
CA TRP A 26 5.72 -16.21 4.05
C TRP A 26 5.94 -15.43 5.35
N LYS A 27 5.97 -16.12 6.49
CA LYS A 27 6.19 -15.53 7.82
C LYS A 27 7.53 -14.79 7.91
N GLU A 28 8.57 -15.31 7.28
CA GLU A 28 9.91 -14.70 7.31
C GLU A 28 9.89 -13.31 6.64
N LEU A 29 9.09 -13.15 5.59
CA LEU A 29 8.98 -11.89 4.86
C LEU A 29 8.30 -10.79 5.68
N LEU A 30 7.42 -11.15 6.63
CA LEU A 30 6.73 -10.19 7.47
C LEU A 30 7.49 -9.84 8.76
N LYS A 31 8.46 -10.66 9.19
CA LYS A 31 9.22 -10.45 10.44
C LYS A 31 9.81 -9.04 10.58
N PRO A 32 10.47 -8.45 9.56
CA PRO A 32 11.01 -7.10 9.71
C PRO A 32 9.92 -6.05 9.98
N ALA A 33 8.79 -6.15 9.27
CA ALA A 33 7.66 -5.22 9.44
C ALA A 33 7.03 -5.38 10.83
N ILE A 34 6.85 -6.62 11.31
CA ILE A 34 6.34 -6.92 12.64
C ILE A 34 7.27 -6.34 13.71
N ARG A 35 8.59 -6.53 13.56
CA ARG A 35 9.59 -5.99 14.48
C ARG A 35 9.51 -4.46 14.56
N TYR A 36 9.54 -3.77 13.42
CA TYR A 36 9.44 -2.30 13.41
C TYR A 36 8.12 -1.79 13.99
N ALA A 37 7.03 -2.50 13.79
CA ALA A 37 5.74 -2.12 14.38
C ALA A 37 5.72 -2.35 15.91
N ARG A 38 6.32 -3.45 16.38
CA ARG A 38 6.33 -3.84 17.80
C ARG A 38 7.33 -3.05 18.61
N ASP A 39 8.58 -3.00 18.14
CA ASP A 39 9.70 -2.42 18.86
C ASP A 39 9.81 -0.91 18.61
N GLY A 40 9.12 -0.44 17.57
CA GLY A 40 9.15 0.94 17.13
C GLY A 40 10.34 1.27 16.21
N PHE A 41 10.31 2.46 15.68
CA PHE A 41 11.40 3.06 14.93
C PHE A 41 11.49 4.56 15.23
N GLU A 42 12.68 5.10 15.17
CA GLU A 42 12.92 6.54 15.32
C GLU A 42 12.35 7.29 14.12
N VAL A 43 11.54 8.33 14.39
CA VAL A 43 10.98 9.16 13.32
C VAL A 43 12.01 10.15 12.82
N SER A 44 12.09 10.30 11.50
CA SER A 44 12.99 11.25 10.85
C SER A 44 12.36 12.63 10.70
N ASP A 45 13.21 13.66 10.44
CA ASP A 45 12.75 15.03 10.13
C ASP A 45 11.72 15.04 8.99
N ASN A 46 11.93 14.25 7.95
CA ASN A 46 10.99 14.15 6.82
C ASN A 46 9.64 13.58 7.25
N PHE A 47 9.64 12.57 8.14
CA PHE A 47 8.41 12.03 8.69
C PHE A 47 7.66 13.09 9.51
N VAL A 48 8.36 13.78 10.40
CA VAL A 48 7.79 14.84 11.25
C VAL A 48 7.20 15.96 10.39
N SER A 49 7.95 16.47 9.42
CA SER A 49 7.46 17.53 8.51
C SER A 49 6.19 17.14 7.75
N LYS A 50 6.07 15.87 7.33
CA LYS A 50 4.84 15.37 6.69
C LYS A 50 3.69 15.24 7.68
N LEU A 51 3.98 14.82 8.90
CA LEU A 51 3.01 14.70 9.97
C LEU A 51 2.42 16.05 10.37
N GLU A 52 3.27 17.06 10.55
CA GLU A 52 2.87 18.43 10.88
C GLU A 52 1.89 19.01 9.85
N ARG A 53 2.15 18.79 8.56
CA ARG A 53 1.25 19.25 7.48
C ARG A 53 -0.14 18.61 7.54
N ARG A 54 -0.29 17.51 8.25
CA ARG A 54 -1.55 16.74 8.39
C ARG A 54 -2.09 16.74 9.80
N LEU A 55 -1.44 17.41 10.74
CA LEU A 55 -1.72 17.33 12.17
C LEU A 55 -3.19 17.70 12.49
N GLU A 56 -3.72 18.73 11.85
CA GLU A 56 -5.12 19.12 12.02
C GLU A 56 -6.11 18.00 11.65
N VAL A 57 -5.86 17.32 10.52
CA VAL A 57 -6.72 16.22 10.05
C VAL A 57 -6.55 14.99 10.94
N ILE A 58 -5.32 14.68 11.34
CA ILE A 58 -5.01 13.56 12.25
C ILE A 58 -5.72 13.76 13.59
N ASN A 59 -5.70 14.95 14.15
CA ASN A 59 -6.32 15.26 15.44
C ASN A 59 -7.86 15.17 15.41
N LYS A 60 -8.51 15.25 14.25
CA LYS A 60 -9.94 15.04 14.09
C LYS A 60 -10.37 13.57 14.25
N ASN A 61 -9.45 12.64 14.05
CA ASN A 61 -9.70 11.20 14.21
C ASN A 61 -9.00 10.69 15.48
N PRO A 62 -9.73 10.27 16.52
CA PRO A 62 -9.14 9.85 17.79
C PRO A 62 -8.11 8.73 17.63
N ALA A 63 -8.43 7.70 16.83
CA ALA A 63 -7.53 6.56 16.63
C ALA A 63 -6.23 6.98 15.91
N ALA A 64 -6.34 7.85 14.90
CA ALA A 64 -5.16 8.38 14.20
C ALA A 64 -4.32 9.28 15.12
N ARG A 65 -4.99 10.13 15.92
CA ARG A 65 -4.32 10.99 16.90
C ARG A 65 -3.52 10.17 17.91
N ASP A 66 -4.11 9.14 18.46
CA ASP A 66 -3.49 8.31 19.50
C ASP A 66 -2.26 7.54 18.95
N ILE A 67 -2.24 7.21 17.67
CA ILE A 67 -1.11 6.53 17.01
C ILE A 67 -0.03 7.54 16.55
N PHE A 68 -0.44 8.62 15.90
CA PHE A 68 0.48 9.50 15.16
C PHE A 68 0.83 10.78 15.88
N THR A 69 0.36 10.97 17.13
CA THR A 69 0.72 12.15 17.93
C THR A 69 1.07 11.75 19.35
N LYS A 70 1.80 12.64 20.05
CA LYS A 70 1.99 12.62 21.49
C LYS A 70 1.07 13.68 22.09
N ASN A 71 -0.07 13.26 22.67
CA ASN A 71 -1.08 14.17 23.24
C ASN A 71 -1.56 15.27 22.25
N GLY A 72 -1.75 14.92 20.98
CA GLY A 72 -2.17 15.85 19.94
C GLY A 72 -1.07 16.71 19.33
N GLN A 73 0.16 16.56 19.79
CA GLN A 73 1.36 17.22 19.23
C GLN A 73 2.10 16.29 18.29
N ALA A 74 2.75 16.84 17.27
CA ALA A 74 3.60 16.06 16.38
C ALA A 74 4.77 15.42 17.16
N TYR A 75 5.19 14.24 16.72
CA TYR A 75 6.44 13.63 17.16
C TYR A 75 7.62 14.57 16.85
N GLN A 76 8.70 14.45 17.61
CA GLN A 76 9.96 15.12 17.32
C GLN A 76 10.93 14.16 16.63
N PRO A 77 11.86 14.65 15.80
CA PRO A 77 12.90 13.79 15.21
C PRO A 77 13.66 13.01 16.32
N GLY A 78 13.83 11.70 16.09
CA GLY A 78 14.42 10.80 17.09
C GLY A 78 13.43 10.21 18.09
N ASP A 79 12.19 10.66 18.15
CA ASP A 79 11.14 10.00 18.93
C ASP A 79 10.84 8.59 18.39
N LEU A 80 10.50 7.68 19.27
CA LEU A 80 10.14 6.31 18.93
C LEU A 80 8.65 6.18 18.62
N LEU A 81 8.30 5.75 17.40
CA LEU A 81 6.93 5.44 17.01
C LEU A 81 6.68 3.93 17.12
N ILE A 82 5.83 3.53 18.07
CA ILE A 82 5.45 2.13 18.34
C ILE A 82 4.00 1.93 17.89
N GLN A 83 3.72 0.82 17.19
CA GLN A 83 2.39 0.48 16.68
C GLN A 83 2.04 -0.98 17.05
N THR A 84 1.79 -1.24 18.32
CA THR A 84 1.55 -2.59 18.86
C THR A 84 0.38 -3.31 18.16
N ASP A 85 -0.73 -2.61 17.91
CA ASP A 85 -1.91 -3.19 17.25
C ASP A 85 -1.61 -3.57 15.80
N LYS A 86 -0.77 -2.76 15.12
CA LYS A 86 -0.29 -3.09 13.77
C LYS A 86 0.62 -4.32 13.78
N ALA A 87 1.47 -4.46 14.80
CA ALA A 87 2.29 -5.66 14.94
C ALA A 87 1.42 -6.92 15.09
N GLN A 88 0.40 -6.89 15.95
CA GLN A 88 -0.55 -8.00 16.13
C GLN A 88 -1.32 -8.33 14.86
N THR A 89 -1.75 -7.30 14.11
CA THR A 89 -2.41 -7.47 12.81
C THR A 89 -1.48 -8.15 11.82
N LEU A 90 -0.23 -7.70 11.72
CA LEU A 90 0.77 -8.30 10.82
C LEU A 90 1.12 -9.74 11.23
N GLU A 91 1.17 -10.05 12.50
CA GLU A 91 1.35 -11.42 13.00
C GLU A 91 0.21 -12.33 12.58
N THR A 92 -1.03 -11.85 12.75
CA THR A 92 -2.23 -12.58 12.32
C THR A 92 -2.20 -12.86 10.82
N ILE A 93 -1.76 -11.90 10.01
CA ILE A 93 -1.60 -12.05 8.55
C ILE A 93 -0.43 -12.99 8.22
N ALA A 94 0.65 -12.95 8.99
CA ALA A 94 1.80 -13.84 8.81
C ALA A 94 1.43 -15.31 9.09
N GLU A 95 0.57 -15.55 10.10
CA GLU A 95 0.05 -16.88 10.41
C GLU A 95 -0.96 -17.35 9.38
N ASN A 96 -1.92 -16.50 9.02
CA ASN A 96 -2.97 -16.83 8.06
C ASN A 96 -3.39 -15.58 7.26
N PRO A 97 -2.91 -15.41 6.03
CA PRO A 97 -3.27 -14.28 5.17
C PRO A 97 -4.78 -14.16 4.89
N GLN A 98 -5.52 -15.27 4.96
CA GLN A 98 -6.97 -15.26 4.76
C GLN A 98 -7.72 -14.60 5.92
N SER A 99 -7.13 -14.51 7.10
CA SER A 99 -7.73 -13.86 8.28
C SER A 99 -8.12 -12.40 8.02
N PHE A 100 -7.42 -11.72 7.09
CA PHE A 100 -7.74 -10.36 6.67
C PHE A 100 -9.10 -10.27 5.96
N TYR A 101 -9.52 -11.33 5.25
CA TYR A 101 -10.71 -11.33 4.41
C TYR A 101 -11.91 -12.05 5.01
N THR A 102 -11.69 -12.96 5.95
CA THR A 102 -12.75 -13.83 6.49
C THR A 102 -12.74 -13.96 8.01
N GLY A 103 -11.71 -13.40 8.70
CA GLY A 103 -11.53 -13.53 10.13
C GLY A 103 -11.90 -12.27 10.93
N LYS A 104 -11.31 -12.16 12.11
CA LYS A 104 -11.52 -11.02 13.03
C LYS A 104 -11.16 -9.67 12.42
N ILE A 105 -10.11 -9.63 11.57
CA ILE A 105 -9.68 -8.40 10.89
C ILE A 105 -10.79 -7.93 9.95
N ALA A 106 -11.35 -8.85 9.12
CA ALA A 106 -12.45 -8.53 8.23
C ALA A 106 -13.68 -7.98 8.98
N GLN A 107 -14.03 -8.60 10.11
CA GLN A 107 -15.14 -8.14 10.95
C GLN A 107 -14.89 -6.73 11.50
N ALA A 108 -13.69 -6.46 11.98
CA ALA A 108 -13.31 -5.13 12.47
C ALA A 108 -13.43 -4.07 11.36
N ILE A 109 -12.89 -4.36 10.18
CA ILE A 109 -12.99 -3.47 9.01
C ILE A 109 -14.45 -3.20 8.65
N ALA A 110 -15.28 -4.23 8.48
CA ALA A 110 -16.68 -4.06 8.11
C ALA A 110 -17.49 -3.31 9.17
N THR A 111 -17.19 -3.56 10.46
CA THR A 111 -17.83 -2.85 11.57
C THR A 111 -17.49 -1.37 11.58
N ASP A 112 -16.23 -1.01 11.39
CA ASP A 112 -15.80 0.40 11.35
C ASP A 112 -16.30 1.11 10.08
N MET A 113 -16.31 0.41 8.95
CA MET A 113 -16.92 0.93 7.71
C MET A 113 -18.40 1.25 7.90
N ALA A 114 -19.16 0.36 8.50
CA ALA A 114 -20.58 0.59 8.77
C ALA A 114 -20.80 1.78 9.71
N LYS A 115 -20.00 1.91 10.78
CA LYS A 115 -20.06 3.05 11.72
C LYS A 115 -19.74 4.38 11.05
N ALA A 116 -18.80 4.38 10.09
CA ALA A 116 -18.37 5.56 9.37
C ALA A 116 -19.22 5.88 8.14
N GLY A 117 -20.27 5.10 7.84
CA GLY A 117 -21.06 5.25 6.62
C GLY A 117 -20.33 4.82 5.34
N GLY A 118 -19.29 4.00 5.47
CA GLY A 118 -18.53 3.45 4.35
C GLY A 118 -19.25 2.29 3.67
N LEU A 119 -18.75 1.89 2.49
CA LEU A 119 -19.44 0.94 1.60
C LEU A 119 -18.87 -0.49 1.65
N ILE A 120 -17.70 -0.70 2.23
CA ILE A 120 -17.06 -2.03 2.24
C ILE A 120 -17.76 -2.92 3.24
N THR A 121 -18.26 -4.05 2.77
CA THR A 121 -18.96 -5.07 3.57
C THR A 121 -18.08 -6.29 3.83
N LEU A 122 -18.52 -7.14 4.75
CA LEU A 122 -17.86 -8.43 4.99
C LEU A 122 -17.93 -9.34 3.75
N GLU A 123 -18.98 -9.22 2.97
CA GLU A 123 -19.16 -9.96 1.74
C GLU A 123 -18.19 -9.52 0.66
N ASP A 124 -17.96 -8.22 0.50
CA ASP A 124 -16.96 -7.68 -0.43
C ASP A 124 -15.56 -8.20 -0.10
N LEU A 125 -15.18 -8.18 1.18
CA LEU A 125 -13.90 -8.71 1.63
C LEU A 125 -13.77 -10.21 1.33
N ARG A 126 -14.80 -10.99 1.63
CA ARG A 126 -14.82 -12.44 1.41
C ARG A 126 -14.69 -12.78 -0.07
N ASN A 127 -15.43 -12.06 -0.92
CA ASN A 127 -15.53 -12.32 -2.36
C ASN A 127 -14.37 -11.73 -3.15
N TYR A 128 -13.49 -10.94 -2.51
CA TYR A 128 -12.33 -10.39 -3.20
C TYR A 128 -11.45 -11.50 -3.76
N THR A 129 -11.19 -11.47 -5.05
CA THR A 129 -10.34 -12.44 -5.75
C THR A 129 -9.28 -11.70 -6.57
N PRO A 130 -7.99 -12.02 -6.40
CA PRO A 130 -6.92 -11.48 -7.23
C PRO A 130 -7.07 -11.93 -8.68
N ILE A 131 -6.81 -11.00 -9.60
CA ILE A 131 -6.88 -11.26 -11.03
C ILE A 131 -5.48 -11.15 -11.63
N TRP A 132 -4.99 -12.22 -12.24
CA TRP A 132 -3.81 -12.19 -13.08
C TRP A 132 -4.14 -11.52 -14.40
N ARG A 133 -3.30 -10.57 -14.80
CA ARG A 133 -3.50 -9.79 -16.03
C ARG A 133 -2.25 -9.84 -16.89
N GLU A 134 -2.44 -9.95 -18.19
CA GLU A 134 -1.34 -9.78 -19.14
C GLU A 134 -0.89 -8.31 -19.15
N PRO A 135 0.43 -8.06 -19.13
CA PRO A 135 0.93 -6.70 -19.27
C PRO A 135 0.64 -6.15 -20.66
N ILE A 136 0.42 -4.85 -20.77
CA ILE A 136 0.41 -4.18 -22.06
C ILE A 136 1.83 -3.88 -22.48
N CYS A 137 2.16 -4.17 -23.75
CA CYS A 137 3.49 -3.96 -24.27
C CYS A 137 3.45 -3.11 -25.53
N GLY A 138 4.47 -2.27 -25.69
CA GLY A 138 4.73 -1.49 -26.90
C GLY A 138 6.21 -1.52 -27.23
N LYS A 139 6.57 -0.88 -28.34
CA LYS A 139 7.95 -0.73 -28.78
C LYS A 139 8.34 0.75 -28.66
N PHE A 140 9.46 1.01 -28.03
CA PHE A 140 10.07 2.33 -28.03
C PHE A 140 11.49 2.21 -28.57
N ARG A 141 11.72 2.76 -29.77
CA ARG A 141 12.96 2.56 -30.53
C ARG A 141 13.25 1.07 -30.70
N GLN A 142 14.36 0.56 -30.14
CA GLN A 142 14.73 -0.85 -30.21
C GLN A 142 14.29 -1.68 -29.00
N ALA A 143 13.74 -1.02 -27.96
CA ALA A 143 13.34 -1.68 -26.72
C ALA A 143 11.86 -2.08 -26.75
N LYS A 144 11.56 -3.30 -26.25
CA LYS A 144 10.21 -3.69 -25.88
C LYS A 144 9.94 -3.15 -24.48
N VAL A 145 8.91 -2.33 -24.33
CA VAL A 145 8.47 -1.76 -23.04
C VAL A 145 7.15 -2.40 -22.66
N CYS A 146 7.12 -3.03 -21.50
CA CYS A 146 5.90 -3.62 -20.94
C CYS A 146 5.54 -2.92 -19.63
N ALA A 147 4.26 -2.67 -19.44
CA ALA A 147 3.76 -1.95 -18.28
C ALA A 147 2.43 -2.54 -17.79
N MET A 148 1.97 -2.07 -16.63
CA MET A 148 0.72 -2.52 -16.04
C MET A 148 -0.45 -2.25 -16.97
N SER A 149 -1.27 -3.29 -17.19
CA SER A 149 -2.51 -3.20 -17.94
C SER A 149 -3.63 -2.52 -17.15
N PRO A 150 -4.73 -2.10 -17.80
CA PRO A 150 -5.92 -1.66 -17.09
C PRO A 150 -6.37 -2.68 -16.01
N PRO A 151 -6.90 -2.18 -14.89
CA PRO A 151 -7.45 -0.86 -14.65
C PRO A 151 -6.43 0.23 -14.25
N SER A 152 -5.13 -0.06 -14.19
CA SER A 152 -4.13 1.00 -14.03
C SER A 152 -3.97 1.79 -15.33
N SER A 153 -4.09 3.11 -15.25
CA SER A 153 -3.86 4.00 -16.39
C SER A 153 -2.38 4.22 -16.69
N GLY A 154 -1.50 3.93 -15.71
CA GLY A 154 -0.08 4.26 -15.80
C GLY A 154 0.64 3.62 -17.00
N GLY A 155 0.36 2.34 -17.24
CA GLY A 155 0.96 1.66 -18.39
C GLY A 155 0.47 2.18 -19.74
N VAL A 156 -0.82 2.52 -19.86
CA VAL A 156 -1.41 3.11 -21.05
C VAL A 156 -0.75 4.46 -21.32
N HIS A 157 -0.72 5.34 -20.32
CA HIS A 157 -0.12 6.68 -20.48
C HIS A 157 1.38 6.58 -20.82
N LEU A 158 2.12 5.69 -20.16
CA LEU A 158 3.53 5.48 -20.47
C LEU A 158 3.74 5.11 -21.94
N LEU A 159 3.00 4.13 -22.45
CA LEU A 159 3.14 3.69 -23.84
C LEU A 159 2.68 4.77 -24.82
N GLN A 160 1.63 5.52 -24.53
CA GLN A 160 1.19 6.65 -25.34
C GLN A 160 2.26 7.73 -25.41
N ILE A 161 2.85 8.13 -24.27
CA ILE A 161 3.93 9.11 -24.23
C ILE A 161 5.14 8.61 -25.04
N LEU A 162 5.55 7.36 -24.84
CA LEU A 162 6.68 6.78 -25.56
C LEU A 162 6.43 6.69 -27.07
N ASN A 163 5.20 6.40 -27.50
CA ASN A 163 4.85 6.40 -28.91
C ASN A 163 4.92 7.81 -29.53
N ILE A 164 4.43 8.83 -28.82
CA ILE A 164 4.48 10.23 -29.29
C ILE A 164 5.92 10.70 -29.41
N VAL A 165 6.76 10.49 -28.38
CA VAL A 165 8.14 10.96 -28.38
C VAL A 165 9.09 10.05 -29.16
N GLY A 166 8.66 8.84 -29.47
CA GLY A 166 9.50 7.84 -30.15
C GLY A 166 9.90 8.22 -31.56
N GLU A 167 9.05 9.00 -32.24
CA GLU A 167 9.31 9.54 -33.61
C GLU A 167 10.15 10.82 -33.58
N THR A 168 10.40 11.37 -32.40
CA THR A 168 11.11 12.63 -32.24
C THR A 168 12.58 12.38 -31.93
N ASN A 169 13.49 13.12 -32.61
CA ASN A 169 14.91 13.10 -32.31
C ASN A 169 15.21 13.97 -31.10
N LEU A 170 14.96 13.46 -29.89
CA LEU A 170 15.17 14.17 -28.64
C LEU A 170 16.62 14.63 -28.42
N GLN A 171 17.60 14.03 -29.12
CA GLN A 171 19.01 14.41 -29.02
C GLN A 171 19.28 15.78 -29.64
N GLU A 172 18.47 16.17 -30.64
CA GLU A 172 18.59 17.49 -31.28
C GLU A 172 18.05 18.64 -30.41
N TRP A 173 17.22 18.34 -29.41
CA TRP A 173 16.60 19.36 -28.59
C TRP A 173 17.46 19.79 -27.39
N GLY A 174 18.50 19.02 -27.07
CA GLY A 174 19.37 19.34 -25.93
C GLY A 174 18.72 19.04 -24.56
N ARG A 175 19.33 19.59 -23.53
CA ARG A 175 18.91 19.49 -22.12
C ARG A 175 18.74 20.91 -21.54
N ASP A 176 18.05 21.78 -22.19
CA ASP A 176 17.77 23.11 -21.65
C ASP A 176 16.41 23.17 -20.96
#